data_5990daa436f2ee5ce77cf0d7a2b0f77e
#
_entry.id   5990daa436f2ee5ce77cf0d7a2b0f77e
#
_cell.length_a   1.000
_cell.length_b   1.000
_cell.length_c   1.000
_cell.angle_alpha   90.00
_cell.angle_beta   90.00
_cell.angle_gamma   90.00
#
_symmetry.space_group_name_H-M   'P 1'
#
loop_
_entity.id
_entity.type
_entity.pdbx_description
1 polymer ?
#
loop_
_entity_poly.entity_id
_entity_poly.type
_entity_poly.pdbx_seq_one_letter_code
_entity_poly.pdbx_strand_id
1 'polypeptide(L)'
;KVEEFITHIKNGYACKGDFITLGGAMLDGVPVGEEAHVNIALKTLNRHGLIAGATGTGKTKTIQVLSEQLSQNGIPVLMMDIKGDFSGIAMPGIEQSFITERHAKINLEYENKGFPVELMTISKQNGVRLRATVSEFGPVLFSRILDLNDTQGGVVAVIFKYCDDHHLPLLDLKDFKKVLQYITE
;
A
#
# COMPACT_ATOMS: atom_id res chain seq x y z
N LYS A 1 -29.79 -17.14 -17.65
CA LYS A 1 -29.33 -16.81 -16.27
C LYS A 1 -27.81 -16.74 -16.18
N VAL A 2 -27.07 -17.79 -16.59
CA VAL A 2 -25.59 -17.77 -16.61
C VAL A 2 -25.08 -16.76 -17.65
N GLU A 3 -25.59 -16.79 -18.88
CA GLU A 3 -25.20 -15.87 -19.94
C GLU A 3 -25.52 -14.41 -19.61
N GLU A 4 -26.64 -14.14 -18.99
CA GLU A 4 -27.00 -12.80 -18.49
C GLU A 4 -26.04 -12.32 -17.43
N PHE A 5 -25.63 -13.20 -16.51
CA PHE A 5 -24.64 -12.90 -15.49
C PHE A 5 -23.27 -12.59 -16.11
N ILE A 6 -22.79 -13.42 -17.04
CA ILE A 6 -21.55 -13.19 -17.79
C ILE A 6 -21.58 -11.83 -18.50
N THR A 7 -22.69 -11.54 -19.19
CA THR A 7 -22.87 -10.27 -19.89
C THR A 7 -22.86 -9.08 -18.92
N HIS A 8 -23.50 -9.23 -17.76
CA HIS A 8 -23.49 -8.21 -16.71
C HIS A 8 -22.09 -7.93 -16.18
N ILE A 9 -21.31 -8.98 -15.90
CA ILE A 9 -19.92 -8.85 -15.46
C ILE A 9 -19.05 -8.19 -16.53
N LYS A 10 -19.11 -8.67 -17.78
CA LYS A 10 -18.37 -8.08 -18.90
C LYS A 10 -18.65 -6.59 -19.07
N ASN A 11 -19.91 -6.19 -19.03
CA ASN A 11 -20.31 -4.80 -19.18
C ASN A 11 -19.94 -3.95 -17.96
N GLY A 12 -20.12 -4.50 -16.75
CA GLY A 12 -19.87 -3.79 -15.49
C GLY A 12 -18.38 -3.55 -15.20
N TYR A 13 -17.52 -4.45 -15.68
CA TYR A 13 -16.06 -4.38 -15.47
C TYR A 13 -15.30 -4.12 -16.78
N ALA A 14 -15.97 -3.67 -17.81
CA ALA A 14 -15.31 -3.21 -19.05
C ALA A 14 -14.47 -1.97 -18.77
N CYS A 15 -13.18 -2.04 -19.07
CA CYS A 15 -12.24 -0.93 -18.88
C CYS A 15 -11.85 -0.32 -20.23
N LYS A 16 -11.70 1.00 -20.24
CA LYS A 16 -11.06 1.73 -21.35
C LYS A 16 -9.63 2.08 -20.94
N GLY A 17 -8.66 1.68 -21.76
CA GLY A 17 -7.23 1.84 -21.47
C GLY A 17 -6.69 0.72 -20.57
N ASP A 18 -5.55 0.98 -19.93
CA ASP A 18 -4.84 -0.01 -19.11
C ASP A 18 -5.61 -0.38 -17.84
N PHE A 19 -5.58 -1.65 -17.50
CA PHE A 19 -6.30 -2.21 -16.37
C PHE A 19 -5.52 -3.35 -15.73
N ILE A 20 -5.92 -3.72 -14.53
CA ILE A 20 -5.49 -4.92 -13.83
C ILE A 20 -6.69 -5.86 -13.65
N THR A 21 -6.42 -7.15 -13.57
CA THR A 21 -7.45 -8.20 -13.38
C THR A 21 -7.35 -8.78 -11.98
N LEU A 22 -8.38 -8.63 -11.17
CA LEU A 22 -8.41 -9.20 -9.81
C LEU A 22 -8.76 -10.69 -9.78
N GLY A 23 -9.45 -11.18 -10.81
CA GLY A 23 -9.84 -12.58 -10.91
C GLY A 23 -11.01 -12.81 -11.85
N GLY A 24 -11.50 -14.05 -11.91
CA GLY A 24 -12.68 -14.45 -12.66
C GLY A 24 -13.94 -14.44 -11.78
N ALA A 25 -15.08 -14.16 -12.41
CA ALA A 25 -16.37 -14.21 -11.74
C ALA A 25 -16.83 -15.65 -11.46
N MET A 26 -17.57 -15.81 -10.36
CA MET A 26 -18.14 -17.09 -9.95
C MET A 26 -19.65 -16.93 -9.73
N LEU A 27 -20.42 -17.93 -10.12
CA LEU A 27 -21.83 -18.04 -9.82
C LEU A 27 -22.07 -19.34 -9.06
N ASP A 28 -22.71 -19.26 -7.90
CA ASP A 28 -22.96 -20.41 -7.03
C ASP A 28 -21.70 -21.27 -6.72
N GLY A 29 -20.54 -20.59 -6.56
CA GLY A 29 -19.26 -21.24 -6.25
C GLY A 29 -18.54 -21.85 -7.45
N VAL A 30 -19.08 -21.70 -8.67
CA VAL A 30 -18.49 -22.22 -9.91
C VAL A 30 -18.01 -21.06 -10.78
N PRO A 31 -16.75 -21.10 -11.31
CA PRO A 31 -16.30 -20.11 -12.29
C PRO A 31 -17.22 -20.07 -13.52
N VAL A 32 -17.56 -18.87 -13.98
CA VAL A 32 -18.47 -18.69 -15.11
C VAL A 32 -17.76 -18.05 -16.29
N GLY A 33 -17.42 -18.86 -17.27
CA GLY A 33 -16.87 -18.41 -18.55
C GLY A 33 -15.45 -17.88 -18.47
N GLU A 34 -14.75 -18.05 -19.57
CA GLU A 34 -13.33 -17.68 -19.73
C GLU A 34 -13.09 -16.17 -19.84
N GLU A 35 -14.15 -15.38 -20.03
CA GLU A 35 -14.07 -13.95 -20.29
C GLU A 35 -14.79 -13.08 -19.24
N ALA A 36 -15.30 -13.69 -18.16
CA ALA A 36 -15.99 -12.97 -17.10
C ALA A 36 -14.98 -12.51 -16.01
N HIS A 37 -14.06 -11.64 -16.39
CA HIS A 37 -13.04 -11.13 -15.50
C HIS A 37 -13.48 -9.87 -14.76
N VAL A 38 -13.01 -9.72 -13.53
CA VAL A 38 -13.19 -8.53 -12.71
C VAL A 38 -11.95 -7.63 -12.90
N ASN A 39 -12.11 -6.61 -13.73
CA ASN A 39 -11.04 -5.68 -14.09
C ASN A 39 -11.20 -4.35 -13.35
N ILE A 40 -10.08 -3.72 -13.03
CA ILE A 40 -10.01 -2.36 -12.47
C ILE A 40 -9.11 -1.51 -13.37
N ALA A 41 -9.64 -0.41 -13.90
CA ALA A 41 -8.85 0.51 -14.71
C ALA A 41 -7.77 1.18 -13.86
N LEU A 42 -6.51 1.21 -14.34
CA LEU A 42 -5.38 1.81 -13.63
C LEU A 42 -5.65 3.27 -13.23
N LYS A 43 -6.30 4.03 -14.11
CA LYS A 43 -6.66 5.44 -13.85
C LYS A 43 -7.59 5.66 -12.64
N THR A 44 -8.24 4.61 -12.14
CA THR A 44 -9.15 4.69 -10.97
C THR A 44 -8.47 4.31 -9.66
N LEU A 45 -7.26 3.75 -9.71
CA LEU A 45 -6.51 3.31 -8.54
C LEU A 45 -5.83 4.45 -7.75
N ASN A 46 -5.98 5.68 -8.18
CA ASN A 46 -5.61 6.87 -7.40
C ASN A 46 -6.66 7.24 -6.34
N ARG A 47 -7.63 6.38 -6.07
CA ARG A 47 -8.72 6.55 -5.10
C ARG A 47 -8.57 5.56 -3.95
N HIS A 48 -9.33 5.82 -2.88
CA HIS A 48 -9.40 4.90 -1.74
C HIS A 48 -10.15 3.63 -2.09
N GLY A 49 -9.69 2.50 -1.57
CA GLY A 49 -10.33 1.21 -1.68
C GLY A 49 -10.41 0.51 -0.32
N LEU A 50 -11.33 -0.41 -0.18
CA LEU A 50 -11.48 -1.27 1.01
C LEU A 50 -11.53 -2.74 0.59
N ILE A 51 -10.62 -3.54 1.16
CA ILE A 51 -10.64 -5.00 1.05
C ILE A 51 -11.04 -5.55 2.41
N ALA A 52 -12.30 -5.95 2.54
CA ALA A 52 -12.88 -6.45 3.78
C ALA A 52 -13.18 -7.95 3.70
N GLY A 53 -13.09 -8.62 4.85
CA GLY A 53 -13.40 -10.04 4.98
C GLY A 53 -12.88 -10.62 6.29
N ALA A 54 -13.37 -11.78 6.69
CA ALA A 54 -12.91 -12.51 7.87
C ALA A 54 -11.45 -13.02 7.69
N THR A 55 -10.85 -13.52 8.76
CA THR A 55 -9.52 -14.15 8.70
C THR A 55 -9.55 -15.37 7.75
N GLY A 56 -8.53 -15.52 6.91
CA GLY A 56 -8.43 -16.64 5.96
C GLY A 56 -9.22 -16.48 4.66
N THR A 57 -9.96 -15.38 4.44
CA THR A 57 -10.74 -15.16 3.21
C THR A 57 -9.92 -14.66 2.01
N GLY A 58 -8.59 -14.47 2.16
CA GLY A 58 -7.71 -14.10 1.07
C GLY A 58 -7.44 -12.60 0.93
N LYS A 59 -7.74 -11.76 1.93
CA LYS A 59 -7.45 -10.30 1.89
C LYS A 59 -6.00 -9.99 1.52
N THR A 60 -5.04 -10.62 2.21
CA THR A 60 -3.60 -10.47 1.95
C THR A 60 -3.24 -10.89 0.53
N LYS A 61 -3.83 -12.01 0.04
CA LYS A 61 -3.61 -12.47 -1.34
C LYS A 61 -4.17 -11.49 -2.38
N THR A 62 -5.30 -10.87 -2.11
CA THR A 62 -5.86 -9.84 -3.00
C THR A 62 -4.92 -8.63 -3.10
N ILE A 63 -4.34 -8.18 -1.97
CA ILE A 63 -3.36 -7.08 -1.99
C ILE A 63 -2.08 -7.50 -2.71
N GLN A 64 -1.60 -8.74 -2.53
CA GLN A 64 -0.44 -9.26 -3.26
C GLN A 64 -0.69 -9.23 -4.78
N VAL A 65 -1.79 -9.81 -5.26
CA VAL A 65 -2.18 -9.81 -6.68
C VAL A 65 -2.28 -8.39 -7.24
N LEU A 66 -2.86 -7.46 -6.47
CA LEU A 66 -2.93 -6.05 -6.85
C LEU A 66 -1.53 -5.44 -7.01
N SER A 67 -0.65 -5.67 -6.04
CA SER A 67 0.71 -5.12 -6.02
C SER A 67 1.59 -5.71 -7.12
N GLU A 68 1.46 -7.00 -7.40
CA GLU A 68 2.14 -7.68 -8.50
C GLU A 68 1.78 -7.06 -9.84
N GLN A 69 0.49 -6.91 -10.11
CA GLN A 69 0.03 -6.32 -11.38
C GLN A 69 0.38 -4.84 -11.51
N LEU A 70 0.35 -4.06 -10.43
CA LEU A 70 0.82 -2.68 -10.44
C LEU A 70 2.31 -2.61 -10.76
N SER A 71 3.12 -3.46 -10.14
CA SER A 71 4.56 -3.57 -10.41
C SER A 71 4.83 -3.95 -11.87
N GLN A 72 4.07 -4.89 -12.45
CA GLN A 72 4.16 -5.25 -13.86
C GLN A 72 3.85 -4.07 -14.80
N ASN A 73 2.97 -3.18 -14.39
CA ASN A 73 2.63 -1.95 -15.12
C ASN A 73 3.58 -0.77 -14.80
N GLY A 74 4.69 -1.01 -14.10
CA GLY A 74 5.67 0.02 -13.76
C GLY A 74 5.21 1.01 -12.69
N ILE A 75 4.17 0.68 -11.93
CA ILE A 75 3.61 1.53 -10.88
C ILE A 75 4.18 1.10 -9.53
N PRO A 76 4.94 1.96 -8.83
CA PRO A 76 5.48 1.66 -7.52
C PRO A 76 4.37 1.56 -6.47
N VAL A 77 4.52 0.61 -5.55
CA VAL A 77 3.57 0.36 -4.46
C VAL A 77 4.29 0.45 -3.12
N LEU A 78 3.78 1.29 -2.21
CA LEU A 78 4.22 1.31 -0.82
C LEU A 78 3.25 0.51 0.03
N MET A 79 3.77 -0.52 0.71
CA MET A 79 2.99 -1.36 1.62
C MET A 79 3.50 -1.24 3.05
N MET A 80 2.57 -1.02 3.99
CA MET A 80 2.86 -1.09 5.42
C MET A 80 2.48 -2.49 5.94
N ASP A 81 3.49 -3.31 6.20
CA ASP A 81 3.34 -4.70 6.60
C ASP A 81 3.65 -4.90 8.08
N ILE A 82 2.62 -4.90 8.92
CA ILE A 82 2.78 -5.06 10.37
C ILE A 82 3.11 -6.51 10.75
N LYS A 83 2.70 -7.49 9.94
CA LYS A 83 2.83 -8.92 10.23
C LYS A 83 3.99 -9.60 9.50
N GLY A 84 4.53 -8.98 8.44
CA GLY A 84 5.55 -9.57 7.59
C GLY A 84 5.00 -10.55 6.53
N ASP A 85 3.68 -10.52 6.25
CA ASP A 85 3.03 -11.45 5.34
C ASP A 85 3.28 -11.13 3.85
N PHE A 86 3.76 -9.92 3.54
CA PHE A 86 3.97 -9.46 2.16
C PHE A 86 5.38 -9.69 1.63
N SER A 87 6.36 -9.91 2.48
CA SER A 87 7.78 -10.05 2.07
C SER A 87 8.01 -11.16 1.05
N GLY A 88 7.16 -12.19 1.04
CA GLY A 88 7.21 -13.30 0.10
C GLY A 88 7.05 -12.91 -1.37
N ILE A 89 6.51 -11.72 -1.68
CA ILE A 89 6.37 -11.23 -3.07
C ILE A 89 7.72 -11.00 -3.77
N ALA A 90 8.82 -10.86 -3.00
CA ALA A 90 10.17 -10.67 -3.51
C ALA A 90 10.75 -11.90 -4.22
N MET A 91 10.22 -13.08 -3.96
CA MET A 91 10.75 -14.35 -4.46
C MET A 91 9.67 -15.16 -5.17
N PRO A 92 10.04 -15.95 -6.20
CA PRO A 92 9.11 -16.91 -6.76
C PRO A 92 8.58 -17.84 -5.68
N GLY A 93 7.29 -18.14 -5.72
CA GLY A 93 6.67 -19.10 -4.82
C GLY A 93 7.03 -20.55 -5.18
N ILE A 94 6.51 -21.49 -4.40
CA ILE A 94 6.59 -22.92 -4.75
C ILE A 94 5.41 -23.22 -5.67
N GLU A 95 5.68 -23.83 -6.81
CA GLU A 95 4.63 -24.28 -7.73
C GLU A 95 3.70 -25.28 -7.04
N GLN A 96 2.40 -25.05 -7.21
CA GLN A 96 1.36 -25.89 -6.65
C GLN A 96 0.25 -26.11 -7.69
N SER A 97 -0.09 -27.35 -7.95
CA SER A 97 -1.04 -27.73 -8.99
C SER A 97 -2.40 -27.03 -8.85
N PHE A 98 -2.87 -26.83 -7.60
CA PHE A 98 -4.16 -26.16 -7.37
C PHE A 98 -4.17 -24.69 -7.84
N ILE A 99 -3.02 -24.01 -7.85
CA ILE A 99 -2.93 -22.62 -8.35
C ILE A 99 -3.08 -22.62 -9.86
N THR A 100 -2.29 -23.46 -10.56
CA THR A 100 -2.36 -23.63 -12.01
C THR A 100 -3.73 -24.05 -12.48
N GLU A 101 -4.35 -25.02 -11.81
CA GLU A 101 -5.72 -25.46 -12.10
C GLU A 101 -6.76 -24.34 -11.90
N ARG A 102 -6.58 -23.52 -10.88
CA ARG A 102 -7.46 -22.39 -10.60
C ARG A 102 -7.36 -21.32 -11.67
N HIS A 103 -6.13 -20.99 -12.09
CA HIS A 103 -5.90 -20.06 -13.19
C HIS A 103 -6.47 -20.56 -14.51
N ALA A 104 -6.29 -21.85 -14.82
CA ALA A 104 -6.90 -22.47 -16.00
C ALA A 104 -8.43 -22.37 -16.01
N LYS A 105 -9.10 -22.55 -14.85
CA LYS A 105 -10.57 -22.45 -14.74
C LYS A 105 -11.13 -21.05 -15.02
N ILE A 106 -10.33 -20.03 -14.85
CA ILE A 106 -10.72 -18.63 -15.09
C ILE A 106 -10.01 -18.02 -16.30
N ASN A 107 -9.31 -18.85 -17.09
CA ASN A 107 -8.54 -18.44 -18.27
C ASN A 107 -7.62 -17.22 -18.02
N LEU A 108 -6.85 -17.31 -16.96
CA LEU A 108 -5.78 -16.35 -16.64
C LEU A 108 -4.44 -17.06 -16.64
N GLU A 109 -3.46 -16.49 -17.31
CA GLU A 109 -2.10 -16.99 -17.27
C GLU A 109 -1.52 -16.87 -15.85
N TYR A 110 -0.77 -17.90 -15.46
CA TYR A 110 -0.04 -17.92 -14.21
C TYR A 110 1.47 -18.03 -14.47
N GLU A 111 2.20 -17.07 -13.96
CA GLU A 111 3.65 -17.08 -13.99
C GLU A 111 4.17 -16.99 -12.54
N ASN A 112 4.94 -17.99 -12.12
CA ASN A 112 5.55 -18.02 -10.81
C ASN A 112 6.87 -17.24 -10.84
N LYS A 113 6.82 -15.97 -10.43
CA LYS A 113 7.98 -15.08 -10.40
C LYS A 113 8.04 -14.23 -9.14
N GLY A 114 9.23 -13.71 -8.84
CA GLY A 114 9.43 -12.68 -7.84
C GLY A 114 9.32 -11.28 -8.44
N PHE A 115 9.08 -10.31 -7.59
CA PHE A 115 8.96 -8.90 -7.96
C PHE A 115 10.05 -8.07 -7.29
N PRO A 116 10.49 -6.96 -7.88
CA PRO A 116 11.46 -6.07 -7.26
C PRO A 116 10.87 -5.45 -5.99
N VAL A 117 11.49 -5.70 -4.85
CA VAL A 117 11.03 -5.23 -3.54
C VAL A 117 12.19 -4.61 -2.78
N GLU A 118 11.96 -3.47 -2.17
CA GLU A 118 12.85 -2.89 -1.17
C GLU A 118 12.18 -2.97 0.20
N LEU A 119 12.81 -3.70 1.12
CA LEU A 119 12.31 -3.85 2.49
C LEU A 119 12.81 -2.69 3.33
N MET A 120 11.87 -1.87 3.82
CA MET A 120 12.16 -0.71 4.66
C MET A 120 11.82 -1.02 6.12
N THR A 121 12.60 -0.47 7.05
CA THR A 121 12.40 -0.66 8.49
C THR A 121 12.61 0.63 9.27
N ILE A 122 11.82 0.81 10.33
CA ILE A 122 12.01 1.86 11.34
C ILE A 122 12.74 1.32 12.59
N SER A 123 13.01 0.01 12.64
CA SER A 123 13.61 -0.70 13.77
C SER A 123 15.05 -1.13 13.48
N LYS A 124 15.54 -2.13 14.24
CA LYS A 124 16.84 -2.76 14.01
C LYS A 124 16.78 -4.01 13.13
N GLN A 125 15.62 -4.31 12.54
CA GLN A 125 15.46 -5.43 11.62
C GLN A 125 16.27 -5.20 10.33
N ASN A 126 16.51 -6.28 9.58
CA ASN A 126 17.17 -6.20 8.28
C ASN A 126 16.28 -5.42 7.29
N GLY A 127 16.91 -4.52 6.54
CA GLY A 127 16.23 -3.68 5.55
C GLY A 127 16.82 -2.27 5.49
N VAL A 128 16.34 -1.47 4.57
CA VAL A 128 16.70 -0.06 4.46
C VAL A 128 16.06 0.72 5.60
N ARG A 129 16.89 1.32 6.42
CA ARG A 129 16.42 2.04 7.60
C ARG A 129 15.78 3.37 7.22
N LEU A 130 14.50 3.49 7.46
CA LEU A 130 13.79 4.76 7.33
C LEU A 130 14.15 5.68 8.49
N ARG A 131 14.39 6.93 8.17
CA ARG A 131 14.60 8.02 9.12
C ARG A 131 13.88 9.25 8.60
N ALA A 132 13.38 10.07 9.49
CA ALA A 132 12.81 11.35 9.18
C ALA A 132 13.45 12.41 10.08
N THR A 133 13.59 13.62 9.56
CA THR A 133 14.04 14.78 10.35
C THR A 133 12.87 15.32 11.17
N VAL A 134 13.16 16.08 12.21
CA VAL A 134 12.13 16.77 12.99
C VAL A 134 11.34 17.73 12.11
N SER A 135 11.99 18.42 11.17
CA SER A 135 11.32 19.30 10.19
C SER A 135 10.25 18.58 9.37
N GLU A 136 10.50 17.33 8.95
CA GLU A 136 9.56 16.55 8.13
C GLU A 136 8.30 16.09 8.90
N PHE A 137 8.40 15.93 10.22
CA PHE A 137 7.22 15.65 11.04
C PHE A 137 6.25 16.82 11.10
N GLY A 138 6.76 18.03 11.06
CA GLY A 138 5.98 19.23 11.30
C GLY A 138 5.45 19.35 12.74
N PRO A 139 4.94 20.52 13.13
CA PRO A 139 4.59 20.81 14.53
C PRO A 139 3.46 19.94 15.07
N VAL A 140 2.45 19.64 14.25
CA VAL A 140 1.27 18.87 14.70
C VAL A 140 1.60 17.42 15.01
N LEU A 141 2.30 16.72 14.10
CA LEU A 141 2.66 15.33 14.31
C LEU A 141 3.72 15.20 15.40
N PHE A 142 4.69 16.11 15.42
CA PHE A 142 5.72 16.16 16.46
C PHE A 142 5.11 16.33 17.86
N SER A 143 4.14 17.23 18.04
CA SER A 143 3.43 17.42 19.30
C SER A 143 2.66 16.17 19.74
N ARG A 144 2.02 15.46 18.80
CA ARG A 144 1.32 14.20 19.09
C ARG A 144 2.27 13.09 19.51
N ILE A 145 3.42 12.94 18.84
CA ILE A 145 4.41 11.91 19.18
C ILE A 145 4.98 12.12 20.60
N LEU A 146 5.13 13.38 21.01
CA LEU A 146 5.62 13.76 22.33
C LEU A 146 4.52 13.86 23.41
N ASP A 147 3.27 13.58 23.06
CA ASP A 147 2.10 13.66 23.94
C ASP A 147 1.98 15.03 24.63
N LEU A 148 2.16 16.11 23.87
CA LEU A 148 2.12 17.48 24.39
C LEU A 148 0.68 17.99 24.49
N ASN A 149 0.42 18.81 25.53
CA ASN A 149 -0.84 19.53 25.63
C ASN A 149 -0.92 20.72 24.66
N ASP A 150 -2.09 21.35 24.54
CA ASP A 150 -2.35 22.42 23.58
C ASP A 150 -1.40 23.61 23.74
N THR A 151 -1.08 24.00 24.98
CA THR A 151 -0.14 25.11 25.25
C THR A 151 1.28 24.76 24.79
N GLN A 152 1.75 23.57 25.11
CA GLN A 152 3.05 23.08 24.65
C GLN A 152 3.10 22.92 23.13
N GLY A 153 2.02 22.42 22.54
CA GLY A 153 1.87 22.33 21.08
C GLY A 153 1.93 23.69 20.40
N GLY A 154 1.35 24.73 21.02
CA GLY A 154 1.45 26.10 20.57
C GLY A 154 2.90 26.61 20.55
N VAL A 155 3.68 26.33 21.60
CA VAL A 155 5.13 26.67 21.64
C VAL A 155 5.89 25.95 20.55
N VAL A 156 5.63 24.65 20.36
CA VAL A 156 6.23 23.87 19.27
C VAL A 156 5.93 24.50 17.91
N ALA A 157 4.69 24.90 17.65
CA ALA A 157 4.31 25.54 16.39
C ALA A 157 5.06 26.85 16.13
N VAL A 158 5.30 27.65 17.18
CA VAL A 158 6.10 28.89 17.09
C VAL A 158 7.55 28.58 16.76
N ILE A 159 8.15 27.54 17.38
CA ILE A 159 9.52 27.13 17.09
C ILE A 159 9.68 26.68 15.63
N PHE A 160 8.76 25.83 15.15
CA PHE A 160 8.79 25.40 13.74
C PHE A 160 8.67 26.59 12.80
N LYS A 161 7.71 27.51 13.07
CA LYS A 161 7.55 28.73 12.28
C LYS A 161 8.81 29.58 12.28
N TYR A 162 9.44 29.77 13.43
CA TYR A 162 10.71 30.49 13.53
C TYR A 162 11.79 29.84 12.68
N CYS A 163 11.94 28.51 12.77
CA CYS A 163 12.91 27.77 11.99
C CYS A 163 12.67 27.90 10.47
N ASP A 164 11.39 27.80 10.04
CA ASP A 164 11.02 27.95 8.64
C ASP A 164 11.33 29.35 8.11
N ASP A 165 11.00 30.39 8.87
CA ASP A 165 11.24 31.80 8.49
C ASP A 165 12.74 32.14 8.40
N HIS A 166 13.57 31.46 9.19
CA HIS A 166 15.03 31.68 9.22
C HIS A 166 15.82 30.59 8.46
N HIS A 167 15.13 29.70 7.74
CA HIS A 167 15.75 28.59 6.99
C HIS A 167 16.66 27.69 7.85
N LEU A 168 16.28 27.45 9.10
CA LEU A 168 16.99 26.59 10.05
C LEU A 168 16.40 25.16 10.01
N PRO A 169 17.13 24.16 9.49
CA PRO A 169 16.63 22.80 9.47
C PRO A 169 16.68 22.19 10.89
N LEU A 170 15.58 21.59 11.31
CA LEU A 170 15.53 20.77 12.52
C LEU A 170 15.81 19.31 12.13
N LEU A 171 17.05 18.87 12.21
CA LEU A 171 17.45 17.52 11.82
C LEU A 171 17.09 16.49 12.91
N ASP A 172 17.36 16.82 14.16
CA ASP A 172 17.07 15.96 15.30
C ASP A 172 16.52 16.73 16.52
N LEU A 173 16.26 15.98 17.60
CA LEU A 173 15.78 16.57 18.86
C LEU A 173 16.79 17.53 19.53
N LYS A 174 18.08 17.42 19.21
CA LYS A 174 19.08 18.32 19.80
C LYS A 174 18.97 19.69 19.17
N ASP A 175 18.73 19.74 17.85
CA ASP A 175 18.50 21.00 17.15
C ASP A 175 17.26 21.69 17.70
N PHE A 176 16.15 20.96 17.83
CA PHE A 176 14.93 21.48 18.42
C PHE A 176 15.14 22.04 19.83
N LYS A 177 15.85 21.31 20.70
CA LYS A 177 16.17 21.77 22.07
C LYS A 177 17.03 23.04 22.06
N LYS A 178 18.00 23.14 21.16
CA LYS A 178 18.86 24.33 21.06
C LYS A 178 18.09 25.56 20.58
N VAL A 179 17.21 25.40 19.61
CA VAL A 179 16.36 26.50 19.15
C VAL A 179 15.39 26.93 20.25
N LEU A 180 14.77 25.97 20.97
CA LEU A 180 13.93 26.28 22.12
C LEU A 180 14.68 27.10 23.17
N GLN A 181 15.90 26.71 23.54
CA GLN A 181 16.72 27.45 24.46
C GLN A 181 17.01 28.87 23.98
N TYR A 182 17.43 29.00 22.73
CA TYR A 182 17.77 30.30 22.13
C TYR A 182 16.60 31.28 22.08
N ILE A 183 15.39 30.80 21.84
CA ILE A 183 14.18 31.66 21.79
C ILE A 183 13.71 32.06 23.21
N THR A 184 14.08 31.28 24.24
CA THR A 184 13.65 31.55 25.64
C THR A 184 14.69 32.34 26.45
N GLU A 185 15.89 32.51 25.96
CA GLU A 185 16.93 33.41 26.48
C GLU A 185 16.76 34.83 25.94
#